data_39644e9f94dbc868853135a09f63e489
#
_entry.id   39644e9f94dbc868853135a09f63e489
#
_cell.length_a   1.000
_cell.length_b   1.000
_cell.length_c   1.000
_cell.angle_alpha   90.00
_cell.angle_beta   90.00
_cell.angle_gamma   90.00
#
_symmetry.space_group_name_H-M   'P 1'
#
loop_
_entity.id
_entity.type
_entity.pdbx_description
1 polymer ?
#
loop_
_entity_poly.entity_id
_entity_poly.type
_entity_poly.pdbx_seq_one_letter_code
_entity_poly.pdbx_strand_id
1 'polypeptide(L)'
;REAKRGRAGRARTGADRVTDADLDALVAVADGGGGDLPENLRRLEVWWLIVHAPSLTLAHRVRLTAAEPHLSYESVIHSCIADRVDPRALLDLMTRSGLDAGEVTRRVEKDVFYRFDPRVSWPWFAERPELLREALGRSDSAARALEIVGAMPRVPAGLLTMVADVAVGDSKVNRPLAQAVLRSHPRVRELAEQALGEGRAQVRVSAAAWVGSLGREASVPVLAAAVRKEKKDV
;
A
#
# COMPACT_ATOMS: atom_id res chain seq x y z
N ARG A 1 11.63 25.12 -2.33
CA ARG A 1 11.39 25.07 -0.86
C ARG A 1 10.54 26.23 -0.37
N GLU A 2 10.64 27.44 -0.94
CA GLU A 2 9.83 28.61 -0.56
C GLU A 2 8.36 28.48 -0.95
N ALA A 3 8.03 27.90 -2.10
CA ALA A 3 6.65 27.70 -2.54
C ALA A 3 5.84 26.77 -1.61
N LYS A 4 6.50 25.76 -0.99
CA LYS A 4 5.87 24.89 0.02
C LYS A 4 5.63 25.60 1.36
N ARG A 5 6.54 26.51 1.76
CA ARG A 5 6.36 27.32 2.98
C ARG A 5 5.24 28.34 2.84
N GLY A 6 5.07 28.93 1.66
CA GLY A 6 3.98 29.88 1.39
C GLY A 6 2.58 29.23 1.43
N ARG A 7 2.42 27.96 0.96
CA ARG A 7 1.16 27.23 1.03
C ARG A 7 0.82 26.80 2.47
N ALA A 8 1.79 26.31 3.24
CA ALA A 8 1.58 25.98 4.64
C ALA A 8 1.24 27.21 5.51
N GLY A 9 1.78 28.36 5.19
CA GLY A 9 1.47 29.63 5.87
C GLY A 9 0.05 30.14 5.57
N ARG A 10 -0.43 30.00 4.30
CA ARG A 10 -1.81 30.37 3.92
C ARG A 10 -2.87 29.41 4.49
N ALA A 11 -2.54 28.14 4.58
CA ALA A 11 -3.43 27.15 5.20
C ALA A 11 -3.64 27.44 6.70
N ARG A 12 -2.60 27.85 7.44
CA ARG A 12 -2.72 28.26 8.83
C ARG A 12 -3.62 29.49 9.03
N THR A 13 -3.50 30.50 8.18
CA THR A 13 -4.37 31.70 8.25
C THR A 13 -5.82 31.41 7.87
N GLY A 14 -6.11 30.33 7.15
CA GLY A 14 -7.47 29.86 6.87
C GLY A 14 -8.09 29.08 8.02
N ALA A 15 -7.29 28.24 8.71
CA ALA A 15 -7.76 27.45 9.86
C ALA A 15 -8.23 28.31 11.02
N ASP A 16 -7.55 29.46 11.25
CA ASP A 16 -7.93 30.43 12.29
C ASP A 16 -9.27 31.16 12.02
N ARG A 17 -9.87 30.93 10.86
CA ARG A 17 -11.15 31.55 10.43
C ARG A 17 -12.34 30.60 10.44
N VAL A 18 -12.12 29.32 10.70
CA VAL A 18 -13.22 28.36 10.81
C VAL A 18 -13.67 28.30 12.26
N THR A 19 -14.90 28.67 12.46
CA THR A 19 -15.55 28.67 13.79
C THR A 19 -16.18 27.30 14.09
N ASP A 20 -16.49 27.05 15.35
CA ASP A 20 -17.25 25.85 15.74
C ASP A 20 -18.60 25.79 15.03
N ALA A 21 -19.25 26.94 14.80
CA ALA A 21 -20.50 27.03 14.04
C ALA A 21 -20.37 26.63 12.59
N ASP A 22 -19.20 26.89 11.95
CA ASP A 22 -18.92 26.40 10.59
C ASP A 22 -18.75 24.89 10.57
N LEU A 23 -18.14 24.31 11.60
CA LEU A 23 -18.00 22.85 11.72
C LEU A 23 -19.36 22.17 11.98
N ASP A 24 -20.20 22.76 12.82
CA ASP A 24 -21.56 22.28 13.06
C ASP A 24 -22.40 22.33 11.77
N ALA A 25 -22.27 23.40 10.97
CA ALA A 25 -22.92 23.51 9.67
C ALA A 25 -22.44 22.43 8.68
N LEU A 26 -21.13 22.13 8.67
CA LEU A 26 -20.58 21.03 7.86
C LEU A 26 -21.13 19.66 8.27
N VAL A 27 -21.23 19.40 9.56
CA VAL A 27 -21.81 18.17 10.10
C VAL A 27 -23.30 18.07 9.72
N ALA A 28 -24.06 19.15 9.88
CA ALA A 28 -25.47 19.19 9.49
C ALA A 28 -25.70 18.89 8.02
N VAL A 29 -24.89 19.45 7.10
CA VAL A 29 -24.94 19.14 5.67
C VAL A 29 -24.57 17.67 5.42
N ALA A 30 -23.54 17.15 6.09
CA ALA A 30 -23.12 15.75 5.97
C ALA A 30 -24.18 14.76 6.46
N ASP A 31 -24.98 15.15 7.47
CA ASP A 31 -26.06 14.33 8.01
C ASP A 31 -27.37 14.43 7.20
N GLY A 32 -27.35 15.17 6.09
CA GLY A 32 -28.52 15.33 5.21
C GLY A 32 -29.53 16.36 5.71
N GLY A 33 -29.11 17.23 6.62
CA GLY A 33 -29.95 18.28 7.23
C GLY A 33 -30.33 19.46 6.33
N GLY A 34 -30.10 19.35 5.04
CA GLY A 34 -30.46 20.34 4.02
C GLY A 34 -29.88 21.72 4.30
N GLY A 35 -29.00 22.19 3.48
CA GLY A 35 -28.38 23.52 3.59
C GLY A 35 -27.19 23.61 2.64
N ASP A 36 -26.95 24.83 2.19
CA ASP A 36 -25.72 25.09 1.44
C ASP A 36 -24.53 25.16 2.38
N LEU A 37 -23.37 24.66 1.91
CA LEU A 37 -22.13 24.93 2.62
C LEU A 37 -21.93 26.44 2.80
N PRO A 38 -21.53 26.91 3.98
CA PRO A 38 -21.19 28.32 4.22
C PRO A 38 -20.22 28.84 3.15
N GLU A 39 -20.48 30.06 2.63
CA GLU A 39 -19.71 30.62 1.53
C GLU A 39 -18.20 30.71 1.82
N ASN A 40 -17.82 31.00 3.06
CA ASN A 40 -16.44 30.96 3.53
C ASN A 40 -15.81 29.57 3.38
N LEU A 41 -16.59 28.49 3.53
CA LEU A 41 -16.13 27.12 3.37
C LEU A 41 -16.08 26.67 1.91
N ARG A 42 -16.94 27.21 1.05
CA ARG A 42 -16.88 26.96 -0.41
C ARG A 42 -15.64 27.54 -1.07
N ARG A 43 -15.13 28.67 -0.56
CA ARG A 43 -13.98 29.38 -1.13
C ARG A 43 -12.64 28.94 -0.58
N LEU A 44 -12.63 28.22 0.53
CA LEU A 44 -11.37 27.76 1.12
C LEU A 44 -10.87 26.52 0.37
N GLU A 45 -9.55 26.33 0.40
CA GLU A 45 -8.96 25.01 0.25
C GLU A 45 -9.38 24.15 1.46
N VAL A 46 -10.71 23.97 1.62
CA VAL A 46 -11.41 23.38 2.76
C VAL A 46 -11.00 21.94 3.01
N TRP A 47 -10.47 21.28 1.98
CA TRP A 47 -10.00 19.91 2.08
C TRP A 47 -9.05 19.69 3.27
N TRP A 48 -8.17 20.66 3.56
CA TRP A 48 -7.24 20.53 4.67
C TRP A 48 -7.93 20.61 6.04
N LEU A 49 -8.93 21.49 6.17
CA LEU A 49 -9.76 21.62 7.36
C LEU A 49 -10.61 20.39 7.61
N ILE A 50 -11.25 19.86 6.55
CA ILE A 50 -12.05 18.65 6.62
C ILE A 50 -11.19 17.47 7.08
N VAL A 51 -9.94 17.37 6.61
CA VAL A 51 -9.01 16.33 7.02
C VAL A 51 -8.67 16.40 8.51
N HIS A 52 -8.47 17.60 9.03
CA HIS A 52 -7.95 17.81 10.40
C HIS A 52 -8.99 18.22 11.43
N ALA A 53 -10.25 18.42 11.06
CA ALA A 53 -11.31 18.72 12.00
C ALA A 53 -11.66 17.45 12.83
N PRO A 54 -11.34 17.40 14.14
CA PRO A 54 -11.55 16.20 14.95
C PRO A 54 -13.03 15.87 15.15
N SER A 55 -13.92 16.85 14.99
CA SER A 55 -15.38 16.66 15.04
C SER A 55 -15.97 15.94 13.84
N LEU A 56 -15.26 15.93 12.69
CA LEU A 56 -15.73 15.25 11.48
C LEU A 56 -15.31 13.79 11.46
N THR A 57 -16.27 12.89 11.54
CA THR A 57 -16.06 11.45 11.34
C THR A 57 -15.74 11.15 9.88
N LEU A 58 -15.20 9.96 9.59
CA LEU A 58 -14.99 9.52 8.23
C LEU A 58 -16.30 9.53 7.41
N ALA A 59 -17.43 9.14 8.03
CA ALA A 59 -18.73 9.15 7.38
C ALA A 59 -19.17 10.58 6.98
N HIS A 60 -18.96 11.57 7.85
CA HIS A 60 -19.22 12.98 7.52
C HIS A 60 -18.37 13.43 6.31
N ARG A 61 -17.08 13.12 6.31
CA ARG A 61 -16.16 13.50 5.22
C ARG A 61 -16.55 12.89 3.89
N VAL A 62 -16.95 11.61 3.87
CA VAL A 62 -17.41 10.93 2.66
C VAL A 62 -18.71 11.55 2.15
N ARG A 63 -19.69 11.83 3.00
CA ARG A 63 -20.95 12.48 2.59
C ARG A 63 -20.72 13.88 2.06
N LEU A 64 -19.85 14.67 2.68
CA LEU A 64 -19.46 15.99 2.17
C LEU A 64 -18.81 15.89 0.79
N THR A 65 -17.95 14.89 0.55
CA THR A 65 -17.35 14.65 -0.75
C THR A 65 -18.41 14.25 -1.81
N ALA A 66 -19.44 13.51 -1.41
CA ALA A 66 -20.53 13.12 -2.31
C ALA A 66 -21.46 14.30 -2.63
N ALA A 67 -21.72 15.17 -1.65
CA ALA A 67 -22.59 16.35 -1.82
C ALA A 67 -21.90 17.47 -2.61
N GLU A 68 -20.60 17.64 -2.45
CA GLU A 68 -19.80 18.70 -3.06
C GLU A 68 -18.64 18.13 -3.89
N PRO A 69 -18.80 17.98 -5.21
CA PRO A 69 -17.79 17.37 -6.09
C PRO A 69 -16.41 18.07 -6.09
N HIS A 70 -16.35 19.30 -5.58
CA HIS A 70 -15.08 20.03 -5.47
C HIS A 70 -14.22 19.56 -4.28
N LEU A 71 -14.83 18.88 -3.31
CA LEU A 71 -14.10 18.30 -2.20
C LEU A 71 -13.35 17.09 -2.72
N SER A 72 -12.03 17.22 -2.75
CA SER A 72 -11.14 16.22 -3.30
C SER A 72 -11.26 14.88 -2.53
N TYR A 73 -11.28 13.78 -3.25
CA TYR A 73 -11.11 12.43 -2.68
C TYR A 73 -9.84 12.31 -1.83
N GLU A 74 -8.82 13.13 -2.12
CA GLU A 74 -7.58 13.14 -1.35
C GLU A 74 -7.81 13.42 0.14
N SER A 75 -8.77 14.26 0.50
CA SER A 75 -9.06 14.58 1.90
C SER A 75 -9.56 13.36 2.67
N VAL A 76 -10.43 12.57 2.05
CA VAL A 76 -10.95 11.32 2.62
C VAL A 76 -9.84 10.28 2.72
N ILE A 77 -9.03 10.12 1.67
CA ILE A 77 -7.89 9.20 1.65
C ILE A 77 -6.88 9.54 2.74
N HIS A 78 -6.52 10.82 2.92
CA HIS A 78 -5.62 11.26 3.99
C HIS A 78 -6.13 10.88 5.38
N SER A 79 -7.43 11.07 5.62
CA SER A 79 -8.05 10.69 6.90
C SER A 79 -7.98 9.18 7.11
N CYS A 80 -8.30 8.40 6.08
CA CYS A 80 -8.24 6.94 6.17
C CYS A 80 -6.84 6.42 6.47
N ILE A 81 -5.80 7.06 5.91
CA ILE A 81 -4.41 6.71 6.18
C ILE A 81 -4.06 7.03 7.64
N ALA A 82 -4.45 8.22 8.13
CA ALA A 82 -4.18 8.66 9.50
C ALA A 82 -4.87 7.75 10.53
N ASP A 83 -6.13 7.41 10.27
CA ASP A 83 -6.98 6.61 11.16
C ASP A 83 -6.83 5.09 10.94
N ARG A 84 -5.94 4.67 10.02
CA ARG A 84 -5.71 3.27 9.64
C ARG A 84 -6.97 2.51 9.23
N VAL A 85 -7.84 3.15 8.47
CA VAL A 85 -9.08 2.55 7.99
C VAL A 85 -8.80 1.51 6.92
N ASP A 86 -9.50 0.37 6.99
CA ASP A 86 -9.47 -0.66 5.93
C ASP A 86 -9.99 -0.07 4.61
N PRO A 87 -9.23 -0.15 3.49
CA PRO A 87 -9.68 0.37 2.20
C PRO A 87 -11.01 -0.19 1.72
N ARG A 88 -11.38 -1.41 2.12
CA ARG A 88 -12.67 -2.03 1.77
C ARG A 88 -13.83 -1.33 2.49
N ALA A 89 -13.63 -1.00 3.76
CA ALA A 89 -14.62 -0.23 4.53
C ALA A 89 -14.81 1.18 3.96
N LEU A 90 -13.72 1.79 3.48
CA LEU A 90 -13.79 3.07 2.77
C LEU A 90 -14.60 2.96 1.48
N LEU A 91 -14.31 1.98 0.63
CA LEU A 91 -15.04 1.76 -0.64
C LEU A 91 -16.53 1.54 -0.37
N ASP A 92 -16.88 0.69 0.58
CA ASP A 92 -18.25 0.41 0.97
C ASP A 92 -18.97 1.68 1.48
N LEU A 93 -18.32 2.47 2.32
CA LEU A 93 -18.87 3.73 2.82
C LEU A 93 -19.10 4.74 1.68
N MET A 94 -18.14 4.90 0.78
CA MET A 94 -18.26 5.82 -0.37
C MET A 94 -19.38 5.39 -1.31
N THR A 95 -19.49 4.10 -1.60
CA THR A 95 -20.54 3.54 -2.46
C THR A 95 -21.94 3.73 -1.84
N ARG A 96 -22.10 3.47 -0.54
CA ARG A 96 -23.35 3.71 0.18
C ARG A 96 -23.72 5.19 0.26
N SER A 97 -22.77 6.08 0.13
CA SER A 97 -23.01 7.52 0.05
C SER A 97 -23.36 8.01 -1.35
N GLY A 98 -23.61 7.10 -2.31
CA GLY A 98 -24.07 7.43 -3.67
C GLY A 98 -22.95 7.67 -4.68
N LEU A 99 -21.68 7.43 -4.32
CA LEU A 99 -20.57 7.52 -5.26
C LEU A 99 -20.48 6.25 -6.11
N ASP A 100 -20.10 6.41 -7.40
CA ASP A 100 -19.93 5.27 -8.29
C ASP A 100 -18.77 4.38 -7.86
N ALA A 101 -19.05 3.10 -7.62
CA ALA A 101 -18.07 2.14 -7.11
C ALA A 101 -16.85 1.95 -8.04
N GLY A 102 -17.06 1.96 -9.35
CA GLY A 102 -15.99 1.82 -10.34
C GLY A 102 -15.07 3.02 -10.34
N GLU A 103 -15.63 4.22 -10.27
CA GLU A 103 -14.87 5.47 -10.19
C GLU A 103 -14.07 5.55 -8.88
N VAL A 104 -14.71 5.23 -7.75
CA VAL A 104 -14.05 5.21 -6.43
C VAL A 104 -12.90 4.20 -6.44
N THR A 105 -13.13 2.97 -6.92
CA THR A 105 -12.09 1.95 -6.98
C THR A 105 -10.88 2.43 -7.78
N ARG A 106 -11.10 2.98 -8.98
CA ARG A 106 -10.01 3.49 -9.82
C ARG A 106 -9.21 4.61 -9.16
N ARG A 107 -9.88 5.50 -8.42
CA ARG A 107 -9.23 6.63 -7.75
C ARG A 107 -8.44 6.19 -6.53
N VAL A 108 -8.99 5.30 -5.70
CA VAL A 108 -8.37 4.91 -4.43
C VAL A 108 -7.31 3.84 -4.60
N GLU A 109 -7.36 3.01 -5.64
CA GLU A 109 -6.48 1.85 -5.83
C GLU A 109 -4.99 2.23 -5.79
N LYS A 110 -4.61 3.29 -6.48
CA LYS A 110 -3.23 3.80 -6.48
C LYS A 110 -2.80 4.25 -5.08
N ASP A 111 -3.67 4.96 -4.38
CA ASP A 111 -3.40 5.44 -3.02
C ASP A 111 -3.31 4.27 -2.04
N VAL A 112 -4.20 3.28 -2.16
CA VAL A 112 -4.17 2.05 -1.35
C VAL A 112 -2.82 1.34 -1.52
N PHE A 113 -2.32 1.24 -2.75
CA PHE A 113 -1.03 0.61 -3.00
C PHE A 113 0.14 1.39 -2.41
N TYR A 114 0.23 2.70 -2.63
CA TYR A 114 1.43 3.47 -2.29
C TYR A 114 1.42 4.11 -0.89
N ARG A 115 0.25 4.36 -0.31
CA ARG A 115 0.12 5.22 0.86
C ARG A 115 -0.44 4.55 2.10
N PHE A 116 -1.28 3.52 1.96
CA PHE A 116 -1.84 2.82 3.12
C PHE A 116 -0.80 1.91 3.77
N ASP A 117 -0.90 1.76 5.10
CA ASP A 117 -0.08 0.76 5.83
C ASP A 117 -0.37 -0.64 5.26
N PRO A 118 0.66 -1.42 4.85
CA PRO A 118 0.49 -2.78 4.37
C PRO A 118 -0.33 -3.68 5.30
N ARG A 119 -0.21 -3.46 6.62
CA ARG A 119 -0.94 -4.23 7.64
C ARG A 119 -2.44 -3.99 7.61
N VAL A 120 -2.87 -2.87 7.05
CA VAL A 120 -4.28 -2.50 6.90
C VAL A 120 -4.79 -2.79 5.50
N SER A 121 -3.94 -2.62 4.49
CA SER A 121 -4.33 -2.74 3.08
C SER A 121 -4.20 -4.15 2.50
N TRP A 122 -3.48 -5.08 3.14
CA TRP A 122 -3.30 -6.43 2.59
C TRP A 122 -4.62 -7.16 2.25
N PRO A 123 -5.75 -7.00 2.99
CA PRO A 123 -6.99 -7.68 2.63
C PRO A 123 -7.56 -7.21 1.29
N TRP A 124 -7.40 -5.93 0.94
CA TRP A 124 -7.73 -5.38 -0.38
C TRP A 124 -7.01 -6.13 -1.50
N PHE A 125 -5.71 -6.40 -1.31
CA PHE A 125 -4.89 -7.10 -2.30
C PHE A 125 -5.05 -8.62 -2.26
N ALA A 126 -5.49 -9.20 -1.15
CA ALA A 126 -5.83 -10.61 -1.10
C ALA A 126 -7.04 -10.95 -2.00
N GLU A 127 -7.95 -10.00 -2.17
CA GLU A 127 -9.10 -10.08 -3.09
C GLU A 127 -8.73 -9.73 -4.54
N ARG A 128 -7.55 -9.10 -4.77
CA ARG A 128 -7.05 -8.60 -6.07
C ARG A 128 -5.57 -8.98 -6.28
N PRO A 129 -5.25 -10.28 -6.27
CA PRO A 129 -3.85 -10.72 -6.34
C PRO A 129 -3.15 -10.36 -7.65
N GLU A 130 -3.91 -10.08 -8.71
CA GLU A 130 -3.40 -9.63 -10.01
C GLU A 130 -2.65 -8.29 -9.90
N LEU A 131 -3.10 -7.38 -9.03
CA LEU A 131 -2.42 -6.09 -8.80
C LEU A 131 -1.02 -6.29 -8.23
N LEU A 132 -0.88 -7.22 -7.28
CA LEU A 132 0.44 -7.55 -6.72
C LEU A 132 1.30 -8.32 -7.70
N ARG A 133 0.70 -9.17 -8.55
CA ARG A 133 1.44 -9.88 -9.60
C ARG A 133 2.04 -8.89 -10.60
N GLU A 134 1.27 -7.92 -11.07
CA GLU A 134 1.75 -6.86 -11.95
C GLU A 134 2.87 -6.05 -11.27
N ALA A 135 2.64 -5.62 -10.03
CA ALA A 135 3.60 -4.81 -9.28
C ALA A 135 4.92 -5.54 -8.98
N LEU A 136 4.88 -6.85 -8.72
CA LEU A 136 6.09 -7.69 -8.54
C LEU A 136 6.91 -7.82 -9.82
N GLY A 137 6.27 -7.77 -10.99
CA GLY A 137 6.93 -7.79 -12.29
C GLY A 137 7.67 -6.50 -12.66
N ARG A 138 7.49 -5.43 -11.92
CA ARG A 138 8.04 -4.09 -12.20
C ARG A 138 9.05 -3.68 -11.13
N SER A 139 10.21 -3.22 -11.57
CA SER A 139 11.32 -2.86 -10.67
C SER A 139 11.00 -1.69 -9.71
N ASP A 140 10.14 -0.77 -10.12
CA ASP A 140 9.76 0.44 -9.38
C ASP A 140 8.71 0.19 -8.28
N SER A 141 7.95 -0.88 -8.40
CA SER A 141 6.85 -1.22 -7.48
C SER A 141 7.04 -2.53 -6.71
N ALA A 142 8.01 -3.36 -7.13
CA ALA A 142 8.23 -4.68 -6.52
C ALA A 142 8.51 -4.61 -5.00
N ALA A 143 9.30 -3.64 -4.54
CA ALA A 143 9.57 -3.46 -3.11
C ALA A 143 8.28 -3.24 -2.33
N ARG A 144 7.42 -2.37 -2.84
CA ARG A 144 6.13 -2.08 -2.20
C ARG A 144 5.18 -3.27 -2.22
N ALA A 145 5.13 -4.01 -3.33
CA ALA A 145 4.35 -5.24 -3.42
C ALA A 145 4.83 -6.29 -2.40
N LEU A 146 6.15 -6.44 -2.21
CA LEU A 146 6.73 -7.34 -1.21
C LEU A 146 6.38 -6.94 0.22
N GLU A 147 6.34 -5.64 0.55
CA GLU A 147 5.88 -5.17 1.86
C GLU A 147 4.42 -5.59 2.12
N ILE A 148 3.55 -5.46 1.11
CA ILE A 148 2.14 -5.84 1.22
C ILE A 148 2.00 -7.37 1.36
N VAL A 149 2.71 -8.15 0.54
CA VAL A 149 2.72 -9.62 0.63
C VAL A 149 3.26 -10.07 1.99
N GLY A 150 4.30 -9.40 2.51
CA GLY A 150 4.88 -9.69 3.82
C GLY A 150 3.97 -9.38 5.01
N ALA A 151 2.96 -8.53 4.82
CA ALA A 151 1.93 -8.24 5.81
C ALA A 151 0.78 -9.26 5.81
N MET A 152 0.67 -10.09 4.77
CA MET A 152 -0.35 -11.13 4.69
C MET A 152 -0.05 -12.27 5.68
N PRO A 153 -1.08 -12.92 6.23
CA PRO A 153 -0.89 -14.09 7.10
C PRO A 153 -0.16 -15.26 6.43
N ARG A 154 -0.31 -15.35 5.10
CA ARG A 154 0.36 -16.35 4.24
C ARG A 154 0.59 -15.75 2.86
N VAL A 155 1.70 -16.11 2.24
CA VAL A 155 1.96 -15.77 0.83
C VAL A 155 0.92 -16.49 -0.04
N PRO A 156 0.14 -15.76 -0.87
CA PRO A 156 -0.81 -16.39 -1.79
C PRO A 156 -0.10 -17.35 -2.76
N ALA A 157 -0.68 -18.54 -2.97
CA ALA A 157 -0.09 -19.57 -3.83
C ALA A 157 0.24 -19.03 -5.24
N GLY A 158 -0.63 -18.19 -5.80
CA GLY A 158 -0.43 -17.58 -7.12
C GLY A 158 0.69 -16.53 -7.21
N LEU A 159 1.27 -16.11 -6.07
CA LEU A 159 2.39 -15.17 -6.01
C LEU A 159 3.71 -15.85 -5.58
N LEU A 160 3.64 -17.09 -5.09
CA LEU A 160 4.77 -17.77 -4.45
C LEU A 160 5.98 -17.87 -5.39
N THR A 161 5.77 -18.31 -6.63
CA THR A 161 6.84 -18.44 -7.63
C THR A 161 7.49 -17.08 -7.93
N MET A 162 6.67 -16.04 -8.16
CA MET A 162 7.21 -14.70 -8.43
C MET A 162 8.01 -14.13 -7.27
N VAL A 163 7.55 -14.34 -6.03
CA VAL A 163 8.31 -13.91 -4.85
C VAL A 163 9.61 -14.68 -4.73
N ALA A 164 9.61 -16.00 -5.05
CA ALA A 164 10.83 -16.82 -5.08
C ALA A 164 11.82 -16.36 -6.17
N ASP A 165 11.34 -16.00 -7.36
CA ASP A 165 12.15 -15.46 -8.43
C ASP A 165 12.82 -14.14 -8.04
N VAL A 166 12.06 -13.24 -7.34
CA VAL A 166 12.63 -12.00 -6.81
C VAL A 166 13.66 -12.28 -5.70
N ALA A 167 13.45 -13.33 -4.89
CA ALA A 167 14.35 -13.71 -3.80
C ALA A 167 15.76 -14.15 -4.27
N VAL A 168 15.91 -14.52 -5.53
CA VAL A 168 17.19 -14.87 -6.19
C VAL A 168 17.57 -13.92 -7.32
N GLY A 169 16.72 -12.92 -7.59
CA GLY A 169 16.90 -11.94 -8.66
C GLY A 169 18.09 -10.99 -8.42
N ASP A 170 18.38 -10.15 -9.41
CA ASP A 170 19.55 -9.27 -9.41
C ASP A 170 19.40 -8.04 -8.51
N SER A 171 18.17 -7.65 -8.14
CA SER A 171 17.91 -6.47 -7.34
C SER A 171 18.44 -6.62 -5.92
N LYS A 172 19.45 -5.82 -5.58
CA LYS A 172 20.01 -5.74 -4.21
C LYS A 172 19.02 -5.25 -3.15
N VAL A 173 17.96 -4.55 -3.57
CA VAL A 173 16.92 -4.01 -2.69
C VAL A 173 15.78 -5.04 -2.52
N ASN A 174 15.26 -5.58 -3.63
CA ASN A 174 14.08 -6.44 -3.58
C ASN A 174 14.40 -7.86 -3.10
N ARG A 175 15.59 -8.37 -3.39
CA ARG A 175 16.02 -9.72 -2.99
C ARG A 175 15.90 -9.96 -1.48
N PRO A 176 16.50 -9.14 -0.59
CA PRO A 176 16.37 -9.37 0.85
C PRO A 176 14.93 -9.22 1.35
N LEU A 177 14.11 -8.36 0.74
CA LEU A 177 12.70 -8.23 1.08
C LEU A 177 11.94 -9.51 0.73
N ALA A 178 12.13 -10.06 -0.48
CA ALA A 178 11.50 -11.30 -0.89
C ALA A 178 11.94 -12.50 -0.03
N GLN A 179 13.22 -12.59 0.32
CA GLN A 179 13.72 -13.60 1.25
C GLN A 179 13.12 -13.47 2.65
N ALA A 180 12.91 -12.23 3.13
CA ALA A 180 12.23 -11.98 4.40
C ALA A 180 10.77 -12.41 4.37
N VAL A 181 10.04 -12.13 3.28
CA VAL A 181 8.65 -12.57 3.06
C VAL A 181 8.55 -14.10 3.09
N LEU A 182 9.50 -14.81 2.50
CA LEU A 182 9.50 -16.28 2.42
C LEU A 182 10.08 -16.97 3.66
N ARG A 183 10.66 -16.24 4.60
CA ARG A 183 11.41 -16.82 5.73
C ARG A 183 10.61 -17.83 6.56
N SER A 184 9.32 -17.57 6.78
CA SER A 184 8.41 -18.43 7.53
C SER A 184 7.63 -19.41 6.64
N HIS A 185 7.84 -19.39 5.33
CA HIS A 185 7.12 -20.27 4.41
C HIS A 185 7.62 -21.71 4.54
N PRO A 186 6.75 -22.72 4.66
CA PRO A 186 7.16 -24.12 4.88
C PRO A 186 8.07 -24.68 3.76
N ARG A 187 7.93 -24.17 2.54
CA ARG A 187 8.73 -24.59 1.38
C ARG A 187 9.92 -23.66 1.10
N VAL A 188 10.31 -22.78 2.01
CA VAL A 188 11.38 -21.80 1.78
C VAL A 188 12.69 -22.47 1.33
N ARG A 189 13.07 -23.58 1.97
CA ARG A 189 14.27 -24.33 1.64
C ARG A 189 14.17 -24.97 0.25
N GLU A 190 13.06 -25.64 -0.05
CA GLU A 190 12.80 -26.25 -1.36
C GLU A 190 12.91 -25.20 -2.49
N LEU A 191 12.30 -24.03 -2.32
CA LEU A 191 12.38 -22.93 -3.30
C LEU A 191 13.81 -22.43 -3.50
N ALA A 192 14.56 -22.27 -2.42
CA ALA A 192 15.96 -21.83 -2.50
C ALA A 192 16.84 -22.90 -3.17
N GLU A 193 16.64 -24.18 -2.89
CA GLU A 193 17.37 -25.30 -3.48
C GLU A 193 17.03 -25.49 -4.97
N GLN A 194 15.77 -25.34 -5.38
CA GLN A 194 15.36 -25.36 -6.77
C GLN A 194 16.10 -24.29 -7.61
N ALA A 195 16.27 -23.11 -7.06
CA ALA A 195 16.99 -22.02 -7.73
C ALA A 195 18.48 -22.28 -7.94
N LEU A 196 19.09 -23.24 -7.26
CA LEU A 196 20.46 -23.70 -7.54
C LEU A 196 20.57 -24.42 -8.90
N GLY A 197 19.46 -24.92 -9.44
CA GLY A 197 19.42 -25.58 -10.76
C GLY A 197 19.19 -24.63 -11.93
N GLU A 198 19.02 -23.33 -11.71
CA GLU A 198 18.72 -22.34 -12.74
C GLU A 198 19.85 -22.16 -13.76
N GLY A 199 19.48 -21.83 -15.01
CA GLY A 199 20.46 -21.68 -16.10
C GLY A 199 21.42 -20.51 -15.93
N ARG A 200 20.98 -19.41 -15.27
CA ARG A 200 21.78 -18.20 -15.09
C ARG A 200 22.71 -18.30 -13.89
N ALA A 201 24.02 -18.11 -14.09
CA ALA A 201 25.03 -18.20 -13.02
C ALA A 201 24.74 -17.25 -11.84
N GLN A 202 24.35 -16.00 -12.13
CA GLN A 202 24.04 -15.02 -11.08
C GLN A 202 22.87 -15.45 -10.18
N VAL A 203 21.85 -16.11 -10.74
CA VAL A 203 20.72 -16.66 -9.97
C VAL A 203 21.22 -17.78 -9.05
N ARG A 204 22.09 -18.70 -9.56
CA ARG A 204 22.67 -19.78 -8.76
C ARG A 204 23.52 -19.25 -7.60
N VAL A 205 24.32 -18.19 -7.83
CA VAL A 205 25.09 -17.52 -6.77
C VAL A 205 24.17 -16.95 -5.68
N SER A 206 23.11 -16.25 -6.10
CA SER A 206 22.12 -15.69 -5.17
C SER A 206 21.39 -16.80 -4.39
N ALA A 207 21.04 -17.89 -5.06
CA ALA A 207 20.41 -19.05 -4.45
C ALA A 207 21.35 -19.76 -3.45
N ALA A 208 22.63 -19.91 -3.78
CA ALA A 208 23.62 -20.51 -2.87
C ALA A 208 23.77 -19.67 -1.58
N ALA A 209 23.85 -18.37 -1.70
CA ALA A 209 23.88 -17.47 -0.56
C ALA A 209 22.59 -17.58 0.29
N TRP A 210 21.43 -17.67 -0.38
CA TRP A 210 20.14 -17.82 0.30
C TRP A 210 20.04 -19.16 1.05
N VAL A 211 20.36 -20.30 0.38
CA VAL A 211 20.41 -21.64 1.00
C VAL A 211 21.34 -21.63 2.22
N GLY A 212 22.53 -21.04 2.11
CA GLY A 212 23.47 -20.89 3.22
C GLY A 212 22.90 -20.12 4.42
N SER A 213 22.03 -19.14 4.18
CA SER A 213 21.39 -18.35 5.23
C SER A 213 20.27 -19.08 5.98
N LEU A 214 19.71 -20.15 5.41
CA LEU A 214 18.59 -20.92 5.97
C LEU A 214 19.00 -21.99 7.02
N GLY A 215 20.30 -22.18 7.26
CA GLY A 215 20.82 -23.09 8.27
C GLY A 215 22.05 -23.86 7.78
N ARG A 216 23.15 -23.73 8.50
CA ARG A 216 24.48 -24.19 8.04
C ARG A 216 24.57 -25.70 7.82
N GLU A 217 24.20 -26.52 8.79
CA GLU A 217 24.39 -27.98 8.72
C GLU A 217 23.62 -28.63 7.57
N ALA A 218 22.31 -28.32 7.47
CA ALA A 218 21.46 -28.86 6.41
C ALA A 218 21.78 -28.31 5.01
N SER A 219 22.51 -27.19 4.91
CA SER A 219 22.87 -26.56 3.64
C SER A 219 24.17 -27.14 3.05
N VAL A 220 25.08 -27.67 3.87
CA VAL A 220 26.39 -28.17 3.43
C VAL A 220 26.30 -29.23 2.32
N PRO A 221 25.50 -30.31 2.43
CA PRO A 221 25.46 -31.34 1.39
C PRO A 221 24.89 -30.82 0.07
N VAL A 222 23.89 -29.94 0.14
CA VAL A 222 23.23 -29.35 -1.05
C VAL A 222 24.18 -28.42 -1.78
N LEU A 223 24.85 -27.52 -1.05
CA LEU A 223 25.85 -26.61 -1.62
C LEU A 223 27.05 -27.36 -2.19
N ALA A 224 27.57 -28.40 -1.50
CA ALA A 224 28.64 -29.24 -2.01
C ALA A 224 28.25 -29.96 -3.32
N ALA A 225 26.99 -30.43 -3.44
CA ALA A 225 26.49 -31.00 -4.67
C ALA A 225 26.36 -29.95 -5.80
N ALA A 226 25.93 -28.73 -5.50
CA ALA A 226 25.84 -27.65 -6.45
C ALA A 226 27.24 -27.25 -6.99
N VAL A 227 28.23 -27.09 -6.13
CA VAL A 227 29.62 -26.79 -6.54
C VAL A 227 30.21 -27.84 -7.49
N ARG A 228 29.94 -29.14 -7.27
CA ARG A 228 30.39 -30.19 -8.15
C ARG A 228 29.77 -30.12 -9.55
N LYS A 229 28.59 -29.53 -9.70
CA LYS A 229 27.92 -29.36 -10.98
C LYS A 229 28.30 -28.06 -11.71
N GLU A 230 28.83 -27.11 -10.94
CA GLU A 230 29.23 -25.83 -11.53
C GLU A 230 30.51 -26.01 -12.39
N LYS A 231 30.42 -25.69 -13.67
CA LYS A 231 31.49 -25.85 -14.64
C LYS A 231 32.40 -24.63 -14.79
N LYS A 232 32.05 -23.52 -14.11
CA LYS A 232 32.78 -22.25 -14.12
C LYS A 232 33.03 -21.84 -12.69
N ASP A 233 34.23 -21.34 -12.42
CA ASP A 233 34.54 -20.65 -11.18
C ASP A 233 33.64 -19.40 -11.10
N VAL A 234 32.79 -19.35 -10.11
CA VAL A 234 31.84 -18.26 -9.85
C VAL A 234 32.32 -17.43 -8.69
#